data_755765717d0c7cce64469c9ec50f7473
#
_entry.id   755765717d0c7cce64469c9ec50f7473
#
_cell.length_a   1.000
_cell.length_b   1.000
_cell.length_c   1.000
_cell.angle_alpha   90.00
_cell.angle_beta   90.00
_cell.angle_gamma   90.00
#
_symmetry.space_group_name_H-M   'P 1'
#
loop_
_entity.id
_entity.type
_entity.pdbx_description
1 polymer ?
#
loop_
_entity_poly.entity_id
_entity_poly.type
_entity_poly.pdbx_seq_one_letter_code
_entity_poly.pdbx_strand_id
1 'polypeptide(L)'
;MLGYYSQFRDQSITIASIRQLVAANVTAFPHTQLVVTPHNPEIVRELLADDVTKKLSAPVGIRSDCLGVQAPLPAWAESNDSHYVQSDDAVVNAIKQRLTSALVISEWCQLPNGTEPRTYYEKGLHDVIRYHVSMTSSAKFPDRDSTSAMDPTLYLFWAKANASAGYRYSVEARPGSQSIQGSVATISVVWTNYGSAAAIEQWSPGYKLVDFSGAVVRTLPATVNLKTLVHDDSSQSREEAVPAPSTESVHIDLTGLAPGHYTLRASVDWQQHKPGASHVVNYAPMALARDGRDGSGLYPIATLDVPRDTMTPANGQ
;
A
#
# COMPACT_ATOMS: atom_id res chain seq x y z
N MET A 1 2.08 -22.40 -2.62
CA MET A 1 0.71 -22.03 -3.01
C MET A 1 -0.24 -23.05 -2.42
N LEU A 2 -0.76 -22.76 -1.23
CA LEU A 2 -1.70 -23.66 -0.55
C LEU A 2 -3.11 -23.26 -0.96
N GLY A 3 -3.89 -24.16 -1.48
CA GLY A 3 -5.33 -24.00 -1.60
C GLY A 3 -5.93 -23.73 -2.97
N TYR A 4 -5.19 -23.88 -4.04
CA TYR A 4 -5.71 -23.55 -5.37
C TYR A 4 -6.66 -24.60 -5.98
N TYR A 5 -6.61 -25.88 -5.58
CA TYR A 5 -7.37 -26.90 -6.29
C TYR A 5 -8.36 -27.61 -5.40
N SER A 6 -9.60 -27.72 -5.88
CA SER A 6 -10.61 -28.70 -5.44
C SER A 6 -10.09 -30.17 -5.42
N GLN A 7 -9.00 -30.42 -6.13
CA GLN A 7 -8.27 -31.71 -6.10
C GLN A 7 -7.79 -32.11 -4.71
N PHE A 8 -7.62 -31.16 -3.78
CA PHE A 8 -7.30 -31.52 -2.39
C PHE A 8 -8.46 -32.16 -1.64
N ARG A 9 -9.70 -32.08 -2.12
CA ARG A 9 -10.83 -32.78 -1.56
C ARG A 9 -10.73 -34.31 -1.75
N ASP A 10 -10.15 -34.75 -2.87
CA ASP A 10 -10.07 -36.15 -3.25
C ASP A 10 -8.77 -36.83 -2.81
N GLN A 11 -7.81 -36.10 -2.30
CA GLN A 11 -6.48 -36.59 -1.94
C GLN A 11 -6.25 -36.52 -0.43
N SER A 12 -7.00 -37.11 0.42
CA SER A 12 -6.73 -37.36 1.86
C SER A 12 -5.78 -36.34 2.61
N ILE A 13 -5.65 -35.12 2.14
CA ILE A 13 -4.92 -34.07 2.86
C ILE A 13 -5.80 -33.62 4.02
N THR A 14 -5.36 -33.91 5.22
CA THR A 14 -6.09 -33.56 6.43
C THR A 14 -5.82 -32.11 6.85
N ILE A 15 -6.74 -31.50 7.59
CA ILE A 15 -6.52 -30.22 8.26
C ILE A 15 -5.24 -30.24 9.10
N ALA A 16 -4.93 -31.37 9.75
CA ALA A 16 -3.70 -31.53 10.51
C ALA A 16 -2.45 -31.36 9.63
N SER A 17 -2.44 -31.93 8.42
CA SER A 17 -1.34 -31.76 7.46
C SER A 17 -1.22 -30.31 6.99
N ILE A 18 -2.34 -29.62 6.75
CA ILE A 18 -2.34 -28.19 6.39
C ILE A 18 -1.75 -27.38 7.53
N ARG A 19 -2.15 -27.60 8.78
CA ARG A 19 -1.61 -26.93 9.97
C ARG A 19 -0.10 -27.12 10.10
N GLN A 20 0.39 -28.34 9.92
CA GLN A 20 1.82 -28.63 9.96
C GLN A 20 2.58 -27.86 8.88
N LEU A 21 2.06 -27.84 7.67
CA LEU A 21 2.68 -27.12 6.55
C LEU A 21 2.70 -25.61 6.77
N VAL A 22 1.59 -25.03 7.25
CA VAL A 22 1.51 -23.62 7.61
C VAL A 22 2.48 -23.30 8.74
N ALA A 23 2.50 -24.07 9.80
CA ALA A 23 3.41 -23.89 10.94
C ALA A 23 4.89 -23.96 10.52
N ALA A 24 5.24 -24.88 9.62
CA ALA A 24 6.58 -24.99 9.06
C ALA A 24 6.98 -23.74 8.26
N ASN A 25 6.08 -23.24 7.41
CA ASN A 25 6.31 -22.00 6.65
C ASN A 25 6.46 -20.77 7.58
N VAL A 26 5.59 -20.61 8.56
CA VAL A 26 5.64 -19.52 9.53
C VAL A 26 6.94 -19.57 10.34
N THR A 27 7.40 -20.77 10.71
CA THR A 27 8.66 -20.95 11.43
C THR A 27 9.87 -20.64 10.56
N ALA A 28 9.86 -21.10 9.30
CA ALA A 28 10.98 -20.91 8.39
C ALA A 28 11.08 -19.47 7.87
N PHE A 29 9.94 -18.77 7.73
CA PHE A 29 9.84 -17.47 7.08
C PHE A 29 9.05 -16.44 7.92
N PRO A 30 9.41 -16.20 9.21
CA PRO A 30 8.60 -15.36 10.11
C PRO A 30 8.56 -13.88 9.68
N HIS A 31 9.50 -13.46 8.83
CA HIS A 31 9.63 -12.08 8.33
C HIS A 31 9.30 -11.95 6.84
N THR A 32 8.84 -13.02 6.20
CA THR A 32 8.44 -13.01 4.79
C THR A 32 6.93 -12.84 4.70
N GLN A 33 6.49 -11.97 3.81
CA GLN A 33 5.06 -11.81 3.53
C GLN A 33 4.51 -13.10 2.94
N LEU A 34 3.56 -13.70 3.64
CA LEU A 34 2.81 -14.86 3.15
C LEU A 34 1.49 -14.40 2.55
N VAL A 35 1.02 -15.12 1.55
CA VAL A 35 -0.30 -14.91 0.92
C VAL A 35 -1.03 -16.22 0.78
N VAL A 36 -2.35 -16.18 0.84
CA VAL A 36 -3.25 -17.32 0.64
C VAL A 36 -4.21 -17.06 -0.51
N THR A 37 -4.50 -18.10 -1.27
CA THR A 37 -5.57 -18.09 -2.25
C THR A 37 -6.90 -18.41 -1.56
N PRO A 38 -7.89 -17.50 -1.57
CA PRO A 38 -9.06 -17.58 -0.69
C PRO A 38 -10.18 -18.51 -1.23
N HIS A 39 -9.89 -19.38 -2.20
CA HIS A 39 -10.91 -20.24 -2.81
C HIS A 39 -11.36 -21.41 -1.92
N ASN A 40 -10.51 -21.84 -0.98
CA ASN A 40 -10.86 -22.89 -0.04
C ASN A 40 -11.06 -22.30 1.37
N PRO A 41 -12.30 -22.22 1.88
CA PRO A 41 -12.60 -21.62 3.17
C PRO A 41 -11.93 -22.32 4.36
N GLU A 42 -11.69 -23.64 4.27
CA GLU A 42 -11.02 -24.38 5.35
C GLU A 42 -9.55 -23.97 5.48
N ILE A 43 -8.86 -23.83 4.34
CA ILE A 43 -7.47 -23.37 4.31
C ILE A 43 -7.37 -21.92 4.78
N VAL A 44 -8.28 -21.06 4.33
CA VAL A 44 -8.33 -19.67 4.78
C VAL A 44 -8.51 -19.59 6.30
N ARG A 45 -9.41 -20.39 6.87
CA ARG A 45 -9.63 -20.46 8.32
C ARG A 45 -8.35 -20.81 9.06
N GLU A 46 -7.62 -21.85 8.61
CA GLU A 46 -6.37 -22.28 9.24
C GLU A 46 -5.25 -21.22 9.12
N LEU A 47 -5.17 -20.53 7.99
CA LEU A 47 -4.15 -19.51 7.74
C LEU A 47 -4.43 -18.18 8.41
N LEU A 48 -5.68 -17.88 8.72
CA LEU A 48 -6.07 -16.67 9.43
C LEU A 48 -6.23 -16.91 10.94
N ALA A 49 -6.02 -18.14 11.43
CA ALA A 49 -6.02 -18.43 12.86
C ALA A 49 -4.87 -17.73 13.57
N ASP A 50 -5.19 -17.00 14.62
CA ASP A 50 -4.22 -16.13 15.32
C ASP A 50 -3.06 -16.90 15.97
N ASP A 51 -3.31 -18.14 16.40
CA ASP A 51 -2.31 -18.96 17.07
C ASP A 51 -1.18 -19.44 16.14
N VAL A 52 -1.48 -19.64 14.86
CA VAL A 52 -0.51 -20.08 13.86
C VAL A 52 0.25 -18.91 13.27
N THR A 53 -0.45 -17.86 12.87
CA THR A 53 0.11 -16.75 12.07
C THR A 53 0.56 -15.54 12.89
N LYS A 54 0.23 -15.47 14.18
CA LYS A 54 0.63 -14.36 15.06
C LYS A 54 2.15 -14.14 15.19
N LYS A 55 2.96 -15.14 14.82
CA LYS A 55 4.43 -15.04 14.82
C LYS A 55 4.97 -14.31 13.58
N LEU A 56 4.14 -14.09 12.57
CA LEU A 56 4.54 -13.35 11.38
C LEU A 56 4.67 -11.86 11.69
N SER A 57 5.65 -11.22 11.06
CA SER A 57 5.85 -9.76 11.16
C SER A 57 4.80 -8.95 10.42
N ALA A 58 4.08 -9.56 9.50
CA ALA A 58 2.99 -8.95 8.74
C ALA A 58 1.80 -9.92 8.61
N PRO A 59 0.57 -9.43 8.51
CA PRO A 59 -0.61 -10.26 8.30
C PRO A 59 -0.50 -11.09 7.02
N VAL A 60 -1.05 -12.30 7.01
CA VAL A 60 -1.17 -13.10 5.78
C VAL A 60 -2.04 -12.35 4.79
N GLY A 61 -1.49 -12.13 3.60
CA GLY A 61 -2.20 -11.45 2.51
C GLY A 61 -3.07 -12.39 1.70
N ILE A 62 -3.73 -11.81 0.71
CA ILE A 62 -4.62 -12.52 -0.21
C ILE A 62 -3.97 -12.57 -1.59
N ARG A 63 -4.04 -13.72 -2.24
CA ARG A 63 -3.72 -13.87 -3.65
C ARG A 63 -4.95 -14.34 -4.41
N SER A 64 -5.33 -13.64 -5.48
CA SER A 64 -6.29 -14.17 -6.44
C SER A 64 -5.61 -14.40 -7.79
N ASP A 65 -6.01 -15.44 -8.47
CA ASP A 65 -5.64 -15.67 -9.85
C ASP A 65 -6.69 -15.03 -10.75
N CYS A 66 -6.32 -14.64 -11.96
CA CYS A 66 -7.25 -14.22 -13.01
C CYS A 66 -8.12 -13.00 -12.65
N LEU A 67 -7.52 -11.83 -12.56
CA LEU A 67 -8.25 -10.55 -12.51
C LEU A 67 -9.41 -10.53 -13.51
N GLY A 68 -10.54 -10.00 -13.09
CA GLY A 68 -11.76 -9.96 -13.90
C GLY A 68 -12.54 -11.28 -13.95
N VAL A 69 -11.96 -12.38 -13.43
CA VAL A 69 -12.61 -13.70 -13.33
C VAL A 69 -12.76 -14.15 -11.89
N GLN A 70 -11.64 -14.14 -11.16
CA GLN A 70 -11.58 -14.59 -9.76
C GLN A 70 -11.19 -13.40 -8.87
N ALA A 71 -12.19 -12.84 -8.20
CA ALA A 71 -11.96 -11.72 -7.29
C ALA A 71 -11.16 -12.14 -6.05
N PRO A 72 -10.37 -11.22 -5.45
CA PRO A 72 -9.74 -11.42 -4.15
C PRO A 72 -10.71 -11.78 -3.02
N LEU A 73 -11.93 -11.27 -3.07
CA LEU A 73 -13.04 -11.75 -2.26
C LEU A 73 -13.81 -12.80 -3.09
N PRO A 74 -13.76 -14.08 -2.73
CA PRO A 74 -14.38 -15.13 -3.52
C PRO A 74 -15.91 -15.08 -3.43
N ALA A 75 -16.59 -15.61 -4.45
CA ALA A 75 -18.06 -15.60 -4.52
C ALA A 75 -18.74 -16.23 -3.29
N TRP A 76 -18.16 -17.27 -2.70
CA TRP A 76 -18.69 -17.87 -1.47
C TRP A 76 -18.69 -16.92 -0.27
N ALA A 77 -17.76 -15.95 -0.25
CA ALA A 77 -17.67 -14.94 0.80
C ALA A 77 -18.55 -13.71 0.50
N GLU A 78 -18.91 -13.47 -0.75
CA GLU A 78 -19.79 -12.35 -1.14
C GLU A 78 -21.28 -12.71 -1.02
N SER A 79 -21.65 -13.90 -1.47
CA SER A 79 -23.05 -14.30 -1.67
C SER A 79 -23.67 -15.11 -0.56
N ASN A 80 -22.92 -15.44 0.51
CA ASN A 80 -23.33 -16.46 1.50
C ASN A 80 -23.73 -17.80 0.84
N ASP A 81 -23.12 -18.12 -0.31
CA ASP A 81 -23.46 -19.34 -1.05
C ASP A 81 -23.07 -20.57 -0.25
N SER A 82 -24.08 -21.26 0.24
CA SER A 82 -24.00 -22.40 1.16
C SER A 82 -23.36 -23.65 0.59
N HIS A 83 -22.88 -23.63 -0.67
CA HIS A 83 -22.29 -24.82 -1.31
C HIS A 83 -20.97 -25.25 -0.67
N TYR A 84 -20.27 -24.35 0.00
CA TYR A 84 -18.93 -24.65 0.50
C TYR A 84 -18.82 -24.72 2.02
N VAL A 85 -19.60 -24.01 2.76
CA VAL A 85 -19.70 -24.08 4.24
C VAL A 85 -20.81 -23.13 4.66
N GLN A 86 -21.49 -23.40 5.74
CA GLN A 86 -22.20 -22.36 6.50
C GLN A 86 -21.28 -21.15 6.60
N SER A 87 -21.70 -20.01 6.07
CA SER A 87 -20.92 -18.79 6.04
C SER A 87 -20.38 -18.51 7.45
N ASP A 88 -19.11 -18.80 7.67
CA ASP A 88 -18.44 -18.39 8.88
C ASP A 88 -18.14 -16.89 8.73
N ASP A 89 -19.02 -16.07 9.24
CA ASP A 89 -18.90 -14.61 9.18
C ASP A 89 -17.52 -14.13 9.67
N ALA A 90 -16.90 -14.89 10.57
CA ALA A 90 -15.56 -14.56 11.08
C ALA A 90 -14.50 -14.73 9.97
N VAL A 91 -14.58 -15.77 9.14
CA VAL A 91 -13.64 -15.98 8.01
C VAL A 91 -13.86 -14.94 6.93
N VAL A 92 -15.11 -14.64 6.59
CA VAL A 92 -15.46 -13.59 5.62
C VAL A 92 -14.95 -12.23 6.09
N ASN A 93 -15.17 -11.90 7.34
CA ASN A 93 -14.69 -10.65 7.92
C ASN A 93 -13.16 -10.59 7.97
N ALA A 94 -12.49 -11.70 8.27
CA ALA A 94 -11.03 -11.77 8.24
C ALA A 94 -10.47 -11.54 6.82
N ILE A 95 -11.09 -12.08 5.78
CA ILE A 95 -10.71 -11.79 4.38
C ILE A 95 -10.91 -10.30 4.09
N LYS A 96 -12.09 -9.74 4.38
CA LYS A 96 -12.40 -8.33 4.14
C LYS A 96 -11.40 -7.40 4.82
N GLN A 97 -11.05 -7.67 6.07
CA GLN A 97 -10.02 -6.89 6.78
C GLN A 97 -8.64 -6.97 6.11
N ARG A 98 -8.28 -8.12 5.53
CA ARG A 98 -7.00 -8.28 4.83
C ARG A 98 -6.91 -7.45 3.56
N LEU A 99 -8.02 -7.14 2.91
CA LEU A 99 -8.03 -6.34 1.68
C LEU A 99 -7.43 -4.93 1.88
N THR A 100 -7.58 -4.34 3.07
CA THR A 100 -7.03 -3.01 3.40
C THR A 100 -5.80 -3.04 4.31
N SER A 101 -5.50 -4.17 4.95
CA SER A 101 -4.44 -4.26 5.98
C SER A 101 -3.29 -5.21 5.64
N ALA A 102 -3.37 -5.92 4.52
CA ALA A 102 -2.37 -6.89 4.10
C ALA A 102 -2.11 -6.80 2.59
N LEU A 103 -1.10 -7.54 2.13
CA LEU A 103 -0.78 -7.61 0.70
C LEU A 103 -1.91 -8.31 -0.06
N VAL A 104 -2.41 -7.68 -1.12
CA VAL A 104 -3.33 -8.28 -2.08
C VAL A 104 -2.62 -8.39 -3.42
N ILE A 105 -2.40 -9.63 -3.86
CA ILE A 105 -1.75 -9.92 -5.14
C ILE A 105 -2.77 -10.49 -6.10
N SER A 106 -2.79 -10.00 -7.32
CA SER A 106 -3.61 -10.56 -8.38
C SER A 106 -2.81 -10.66 -9.68
N GLU A 107 -3.26 -11.49 -10.60
CA GLU A 107 -2.62 -11.62 -11.90
C GLU A 107 -3.65 -11.60 -13.03
N TRP A 108 -3.21 -11.08 -14.18
CA TRP A 108 -3.96 -11.23 -15.42
C TRP A 108 -3.78 -12.63 -15.97
N CYS A 109 -4.87 -13.26 -16.37
CA CYS A 109 -4.86 -14.54 -17.06
C CYS A 109 -5.10 -14.38 -18.55
N GLN A 110 -4.99 -15.47 -19.27
CA GLN A 110 -5.50 -15.52 -20.63
C GLN A 110 -7.01 -15.26 -20.61
N LEU A 111 -7.50 -14.51 -21.60
CA LEU A 111 -8.93 -14.24 -21.75
C LEU A 111 -9.71 -15.57 -21.76
N PRO A 112 -10.68 -15.76 -20.86
CA PRO A 112 -11.47 -16.99 -20.86
C PRO A 112 -12.29 -17.15 -22.13
N ASN A 113 -12.39 -18.38 -22.64
CA ASN A 113 -13.18 -18.67 -23.82
C ASN A 113 -14.63 -18.21 -23.67
N GLY A 114 -15.15 -17.51 -24.65
CA GLY A 114 -16.54 -17.01 -24.65
C GLY A 114 -16.75 -15.75 -23.80
N THR A 115 -15.69 -15.20 -23.20
CA THR A 115 -15.77 -13.91 -22.49
C THR A 115 -15.52 -12.76 -23.47
N GLU A 116 -16.37 -11.74 -23.39
CA GLU A 116 -16.20 -10.53 -24.16
C GLU A 116 -14.97 -9.74 -23.60
N PRO A 117 -13.97 -9.40 -24.45
CA PRO A 117 -12.70 -8.81 -23.99
C PRO A 117 -12.88 -7.53 -23.16
N ARG A 118 -13.75 -6.63 -23.58
CA ARG A 118 -14.00 -5.39 -22.87
C ARG A 118 -14.51 -5.64 -21.45
N THR A 119 -15.50 -6.49 -21.31
CA THR A 119 -16.06 -6.88 -20.00
C THR A 119 -14.99 -7.46 -19.06
N TYR A 120 -14.08 -8.28 -19.60
CA TYR A 120 -12.97 -8.85 -18.83
C TYR A 120 -12.01 -7.78 -18.29
N TYR A 121 -11.51 -6.89 -19.15
CA TYR A 121 -10.54 -5.88 -18.74
C TYR A 121 -11.16 -4.79 -17.86
N GLU A 122 -12.41 -4.39 -18.15
CA GLU A 122 -13.16 -3.43 -17.33
C GLU A 122 -13.41 -3.98 -15.93
N LYS A 123 -13.87 -5.23 -15.82
CA LYS A 123 -14.05 -5.90 -14.54
C LYS A 123 -12.73 -6.05 -13.78
N GLY A 124 -11.63 -6.37 -14.47
CA GLY A 124 -10.31 -6.46 -13.85
C GLY A 124 -9.84 -5.11 -13.28
N LEU A 125 -10.10 -4.01 -13.96
CA LEU A 125 -9.86 -2.66 -13.42
C LEU A 125 -10.69 -2.41 -12.15
N HIS A 126 -11.98 -2.75 -12.18
CA HIS A 126 -12.86 -2.59 -11.02
C HIS A 126 -12.39 -3.46 -9.84
N ASP A 127 -11.97 -4.70 -10.10
CA ASP A 127 -11.45 -5.60 -9.08
C ASP A 127 -10.16 -5.04 -8.42
N VAL A 128 -9.26 -4.44 -9.21
CA VAL A 128 -8.05 -3.80 -8.68
C VAL A 128 -8.40 -2.69 -7.69
N ILE A 129 -9.34 -1.84 -8.03
CA ILE A 129 -9.72 -0.69 -7.20
C ILE A 129 -10.52 -1.16 -5.98
N ARG A 130 -11.55 -1.97 -6.19
CA ARG A 130 -12.48 -2.43 -5.16
C ARG A 130 -11.80 -3.27 -4.07
N TYR A 131 -10.86 -4.11 -4.46
CA TYR A 131 -10.20 -5.03 -3.54
C TYR A 131 -8.80 -4.58 -3.11
N HIS A 132 -8.44 -3.34 -3.35
CA HIS A 132 -7.18 -2.74 -2.92
C HIS A 132 -5.97 -3.56 -3.35
N VAL A 133 -5.95 -3.99 -4.62
CA VAL A 133 -4.86 -4.83 -5.14
C VAL A 133 -3.53 -4.09 -5.05
N SER A 134 -2.60 -4.67 -4.33
CA SER A 134 -1.27 -4.09 -4.09
C SER A 134 -0.32 -4.33 -5.25
N MET A 135 -0.49 -5.44 -5.98
CA MET A 135 0.38 -5.82 -7.08
C MET A 135 -0.39 -6.65 -8.10
N THR A 136 -0.20 -6.33 -9.37
CA THR A 136 -0.67 -7.12 -10.51
C THR A 136 0.51 -7.73 -11.24
N SER A 137 0.30 -8.87 -11.90
CA SER A 137 1.28 -9.39 -12.84
C SER A 137 1.10 -8.78 -14.23
N SER A 138 2.17 -8.73 -15.00
CA SER A 138 2.13 -8.42 -16.42
C SER A 138 1.98 -9.69 -17.30
N ALA A 139 1.83 -10.86 -16.67
CA ALA A 139 1.75 -12.13 -17.37
C ALA A 139 0.52 -12.16 -18.28
N LYS A 140 0.74 -12.67 -19.49
CA LYS A 140 -0.31 -12.91 -20.51
C LYS A 140 -1.11 -11.65 -20.94
N PHE A 141 -0.47 -10.52 -20.90
CA PHE A 141 -1.02 -9.32 -21.49
C PHE A 141 -0.76 -9.26 -22.98
N PRO A 142 -1.72 -8.68 -23.70
CA PRO A 142 -2.89 -9.38 -24.18
C PRO A 142 -2.36 -10.44 -25.08
N ASP A 143 -2.77 -11.64 -24.95
CA ASP A 143 -2.34 -12.74 -25.79
C ASP A 143 -0.90 -12.59 -26.29
N ARG A 144 0.05 -12.90 -25.43
CA ARG A 144 1.49 -12.75 -25.64
C ARG A 144 1.97 -13.31 -26.97
N ASP A 145 1.20 -14.26 -27.50
CA ASP A 145 1.48 -14.95 -28.76
C ASP A 145 0.75 -14.30 -29.95
N SER A 146 -0.10 -13.29 -29.70
CA SER A 146 -0.76 -12.54 -30.75
C SER A 146 0.20 -11.53 -31.38
N THR A 147 0.30 -11.55 -32.69
CA THR A 147 0.97 -10.51 -33.48
C THR A 147 0.11 -9.28 -33.72
N SER A 148 -1.15 -9.34 -33.28
CA SER A 148 -2.09 -8.24 -33.42
C SER A 148 -1.89 -7.22 -32.30
N ALA A 149 -1.87 -5.93 -32.64
CA ALA A 149 -1.91 -4.88 -31.63
C ALA A 149 -3.22 -4.96 -30.85
N MET A 150 -3.14 -4.75 -29.54
CA MET A 150 -4.32 -4.66 -28.71
C MET A 150 -5.17 -3.44 -29.11
N ASP A 151 -6.48 -3.60 -29.06
CA ASP A 151 -7.41 -2.48 -29.17
C ASP A 151 -7.05 -1.40 -28.13
N PRO A 152 -6.92 -0.12 -28.55
CA PRO A 152 -6.54 0.96 -27.64
C PRO A 152 -7.46 1.10 -26.41
N THR A 153 -8.75 0.78 -26.57
CA THR A 153 -9.71 0.85 -25.46
C THR A 153 -9.43 -0.23 -24.41
N LEU A 154 -9.15 -1.44 -24.86
CA LEU A 154 -8.79 -2.56 -23.95
C LEU A 154 -7.47 -2.28 -23.25
N TYR A 155 -6.49 -1.73 -23.99
CA TYR A 155 -5.21 -1.30 -23.41
C TYR A 155 -5.43 -0.26 -22.30
N LEU A 156 -6.35 0.67 -22.47
CA LEU A 156 -6.64 1.70 -21.48
C LEU A 156 -7.13 1.11 -20.16
N PHE A 157 -8.04 0.13 -20.18
CA PHE A 157 -8.49 -0.56 -18.95
C PHE A 157 -7.33 -1.27 -18.24
N TRP A 158 -6.53 -2.00 -19.00
CA TRP A 158 -5.36 -2.68 -18.45
C TRP A 158 -4.34 -1.68 -17.86
N ALA A 159 -4.04 -0.60 -18.57
CA ALA A 159 -3.11 0.43 -18.13
C ALA A 159 -3.60 1.13 -16.85
N LYS A 160 -4.90 1.49 -16.80
CA LYS A 160 -5.53 2.06 -15.60
C LYS A 160 -5.48 1.10 -14.42
N ALA A 161 -5.73 -0.19 -14.63
CA ALA A 161 -5.67 -1.21 -13.58
C ALA A 161 -4.25 -1.32 -12.99
N ASN A 162 -3.23 -1.42 -13.85
CA ASN A 162 -1.84 -1.44 -13.38
C ASN A 162 -1.39 -0.10 -12.77
N ALA A 163 -1.91 1.01 -13.29
CA ALA A 163 -1.68 2.32 -12.73
C ALA A 163 -2.34 2.51 -11.36
N SER A 164 -3.46 1.89 -11.08
CA SER A 164 -4.19 1.97 -9.81
C SER A 164 -3.65 0.99 -8.77
N ALA A 165 -3.06 -0.14 -9.19
CA ALA A 165 -2.53 -1.14 -8.26
C ALA A 165 -1.39 -0.58 -7.39
N GLY A 166 -1.38 -0.99 -6.12
CA GLY A 166 -0.40 -0.54 -5.14
C GLY A 166 -0.72 0.84 -4.56
N TYR A 167 0.28 1.39 -3.89
CA TYR A 167 0.22 2.74 -3.32
C TYR A 167 0.92 3.76 -4.21
N ARG A 168 0.45 5.02 -4.13
CA ARG A 168 0.99 6.12 -4.92
C ARG A 168 0.86 7.42 -4.14
N TYR A 169 1.78 7.59 -3.17
CA TYR A 169 1.75 8.71 -2.25
C TYR A 169 2.28 9.99 -2.89
N SER A 170 1.59 11.10 -2.64
CA SER A 170 2.05 12.46 -2.85
C SER A 170 2.02 13.22 -1.54
N VAL A 171 2.82 14.28 -1.43
CA VAL A 171 2.86 15.17 -0.27
C VAL A 171 3.04 16.61 -0.71
N GLU A 172 2.26 17.52 -0.17
CA GLU A 172 2.31 18.94 -0.51
C GLU A 172 1.91 19.82 0.67
N ALA A 173 2.51 20.99 0.75
CA ALA A 173 2.03 22.00 1.70
C ALA A 173 0.74 22.63 1.18
N ARG A 174 -0.24 22.83 2.07
CA ARG A 174 -1.47 23.53 1.72
C ARG A 174 -1.15 25.02 1.45
N PRO A 175 -1.52 25.57 0.30
CA PRO A 175 -1.27 26.96 -0.01
C PRO A 175 -1.83 27.91 1.07
N GLY A 176 -1.03 28.93 1.45
CA GLY A 176 -1.44 29.92 2.44
C GLY A 176 -1.57 29.44 3.88
N SER A 177 -1.15 28.20 4.20
CA SER A 177 -1.26 27.62 5.56
C SER A 177 -0.07 27.92 6.45
N GLN A 178 0.97 28.57 5.92
CA GLN A 178 2.17 28.90 6.69
C GLN A 178 1.93 30.06 7.64
N SER A 179 2.35 29.88 8.89
CA SER A 179 2.37 30.93 9.91
C SER A 179 3.62 30.83 10.78
N ILE A 180 4.07 31.96 11.32
CA ILE A 180 5.15 32.02 12.31
C ILE A 180 4.62 32.72 13.55
N GLN A 181 4.74 32.06 14.70
CA GLN A 181 4.37 32.59 16.01
C GLN A 181 5.54 32.42 16.99
N GLY A 182 6.16 33.54 17.36
CA GLY A 182 7.39 33.50 18.14
C GLY A 182 8.50 32.76 17.39
N SER A 183 9.05 31.73 18.01
CA SER A 183 10.09 30.86 17.43
C SER A 183 9.55 29.60 16.75
N VAL A 184 8.27 29.50 16.49
CA VAL A 184 7.68 28.30 15.87
C VAL A 184 7.02 28.67 14.55
N ALA A 185 7.46 28.02 13.47
CA ALA A 185 6.72 28.02 12.20
C ALA A 185 5.78 26.81 12.14
N THR A 186 4.58 27.03 11.62
CA THR A 186 3.60 25.98 11.40
C THR A 186 3.21 25.93 9.92
N ILE A 187 3.22 24.74 9.34
CA ILE A 187 2.85 24.50 7.93
C ILE A 187 1.86 23.33 7.91
N SER A 188 0.69 23.52 7.29
CA SER A 188 -0.24 22.43 7.05
C SER A 188 0.21 21.64 5.82
N VAL A 189 0.37 20.33 5.97
CA VAL A 189 0.83 19.42 4.93
C VAL A 189 -0.24 18.37 4.66
N VAL A 190 -0.48 18.09 3.39
CA VAL A 190 -1.42 17.06 2.94
C VAL A 190 -0.64 15.92 2.31
N TRP A 191 -0.81 14.73 2.85
CA TRP A 191 -0.42 13.47 2.24
C TRP A 191 -1.60 12.88 1.52
N THR A 192 -1.41 12.39 0.31
CA THR A 192 -2.49 11.77 -0.49
C THR A 192 -1.99 10.48 -1.10
N ASN A 193 -2.76 9.41 -0.97
CA ASN A 193 -2.55 8.19 -1.73
C ASN A 193 -3.50 8.18 -2.94
N TYR A 194 -2.94 8.10 -4.14
CA TYR A 194 -3.66 7.98 -5.41
C TYR A 194 -3.73 6.53 -5.91
N GLY A 195 -3.13 5.59 -5.18
CA GLY A 195 -3.22 4.17 -5.48
C GLY A 195 -4.40 3.51 -4.77
N SER A 196 -4.75 2.30 -5.19
CA SER A 196 -5.85 1.54 -4.60
C SER A 196 -5.50 0.89 -3.27
N ALA A 197 -4.22 0.64 -2.99
CA ALA A 197 -3.76 -0.03 -1.78
C ALA A 197 -2.92 0.90 -0.90
N ALA A 198 -2.81 0.59 0.39
CA ALA A 198 -1.86 1.23 1.29
C ALA A 198 -0.52 0.47 1.34
N ALA A 199 0.54 1.14 1.76
CA ALA A 199 1.81 0.49 2.07
C ALA A 199 1.65 -0.38 3.31
N ILE A 200 2.06 -1.64 3.23
CA ILE A 200 2.03 -2.58 4.36
C ILE A 200 3.38 -2.70 5.06
N GLU A 201 4.45 -2.32 4.39
CA GLU A 201 5.83 -2.36 4.89
C GLU A 201 6.07 -1.23 5.90
N GLN A 202 7.24 -1.28 6.54
CA GLN A 202 7.67 -0.27 7.52
C GLN A 202 8.37 0.89 6.82
N TRP A 203 7.58 1.81 6.31
CA TRP A 203 8.02 3.08 5.78
C TRP A 203 7.82 4.20 6.81
N SER A 204 8.79 5.09 6.92
CA SER A 204 8.78 6.22 7.84
C SER A 204 8.73 7.54 7.07
N PRO A 205 7.57 8.19 7.00
CA PRO A 205 7.47 9.55 6.46
C PRO A 205 8.10 10.55 7.42
N GLY A 206 8.69 11.60 6.86
CA GLY A 206 9.32 12.65 7.66
C GLY A 206 9.65 13.88 6.86
N TYR A 207 10.16 14.88 7.56
CA TYR A 207 10.52 16.19 6.99
C TYR A 207 11.94 16.59 7.36
N LYS A 208 12.57 17.32 6.45
CA LYS A 208 13.88 17.96 6.66
C LYS A 208 13.79 19.42 6.28
N LEU A 209 14.18 20.31 7.19
CA LEU A 209 14.39 21.71 6.87
C LEU A 209 15.82 21.87 6.37
N VAL A 210 15.97 22.43 5.19
CA VAL A 210 17.23 22.56 4.48
C VAL A 210 17.50 24.04 4.26
N ASP A 211 18.72 24.47 4.56
CA ASP A 211 19.17 25.85 4.31
C ASP A 211 19.55 26.07 2.83
N PHE A 212 19.95 27.31 2.51
CA PHE A 212 20.35 27.69 1.15
C PHE A 212 21.62 26.97 0.64
N SER A 213 22.42 26.40 1.54
CA SER A 213 23.62 25.62 1.18
C SER A 213 23.27 24.14 0.87
N GLY A 214 22.05 23.74 1.15
CA GLY A 214 21.61 22.34 1.06
C GLY A 214 21.84 21.54 2.34
N ALA A 215 22.28 22.16 3.43
CA ALA A 215 22.47 21.46 4.71
C ALA A 215 21.15 21.28 5.43
N VAL A 216 20.96 20.07 6.00
CA VAL A 216 19.80 19.76 6.84
C VAL A 216 20.01 20.39 8.22
N VAL A 217 19.17 21.35 8.58
CA VAL A 217 19.23 22.07 9.85
C VAL A 217 18.22 21.56 10.89
N ARG A 218 17.14 20.90 10.45
CA ARG A 218 16.16 20.22 11.31
C ARG A 218 15.68 18.94 10.64
N THR A 219 15.40 17.92 11.45
CA THR A 219 14.69 16.70 11.03
C THR A 219 13.46 16.54 11.91
N LEU A 220 12.30 16.31 11.29
CA LEU A 220 11.01 16.25 11.95
C LEU A 220 10.31 14.95 11.52
N PRO A 221 9.75 14.17 12.43
CA PRO A 221 8.91 13.04 12.05
C PRO A 221 7.58 13.55 11.49
N ALA A 222 7.02 12.83 10.52
CA ALA A 222 5.63 12.99 10.16
C ALA A 222 4.74 12.20 11.14
N THR A 223 3.51 12.65 11.33
CA THR A 223 2.52 11.95 12.15
C THR A 223 1.57 11.09 11.32
N VAL A 224 1.59 11.27 10.00
CA VAL A 224 0.77 10.49 9.08
C VAL A 224 1.11 8.99 9.15
N ASN A 225 0.08 8.16 9.15
CA ASN A 225 0.22 6.72 9.02
C ASN A 225 -0.10 6.29 7.59
N LEU A 226 0.93 5.99 6.80
CA LEU A 226 0.76 5.59 5.40
C LEU A 226 -0.06 4.31 5.24
N LYS A 227 -0.09 3.43 6.26
CA LYS A 227 -0.86 2.18 6.23
C LYS A 227 -2.37 2.38 6.29
N THR A 228 -2.82 3.56 6.71
CA THR A 228 -4.25 3.89 6.80
C THR A 228 -4.71 4.80 5.68
N LEU A 229 -3.81 5.24 4.81
CA LEU A 229 -4.17 6.06 3.64
C LEU A 229 -4.66 5.18 2.51
N VAL A 230 -5.84 4.64 2.68
CA VAL A 230 -6.59 3.91 1.67
C VAL A 230 -8.05 4.33 1.76
N HIS A 231 -8.69 4.52 0.62
CA HIS A 231 -10.11 4.85 0.57
C HIS A 231 -10.90 3.55 0.54
N ASP A 232 -11.58 3.24 1.62
CA ASP A 232 -12.48 2.08 1.71
C ASP A 232 -13.79 2.41 1.01
N ASP A 233 -13.84 2.15 -0.28
CA ASP A 233 -15.04 2.32 -1.09
C ASP A 233 -15.35 1.02 -1.83
N SER A 234 -16.36 0.34 -1.34
CA SER A 234 -16.89 -0.90 -1.92
C SER A 234 -17.74 -0.71 -3.17
N SER A 235 -17.82 0.50 -3.75
CA SER A 235 -18.60 0.75 -4.97
C SER A 235 -18.06 -0.06 -6.14
N GLN A 236 -18.98 -0.74 -6.85
CA GLN A 236 -18.63 -1.83 -7.78
C GLN A 236 -18.12 -1.40 -9.16
N SER A 237 -18.07 -0.11 -9.47
CA SER A 237 -17.84 0.32 -10.86
C SER A 237 -17.02 1.59 -10.97
N ARG A 238 -15.83 1.62 -10.34
CA ARG A 238 -14.93 2.75 -10.49
C ARG A 238 -13.85 2.47 -11.51
N GLU A 239 -13.58 3.43 -12.35
CA GLU A 239 -12.47 3.42 -13.30
C GLU A 239 -11.18 4.07 -12.75
N GLU A 240 -11.25 4.69 -11.59
CA GLU A 240 -10.12 5.35 -10.94
C GLU A 240 -10.18 5.15 -9.42
N ALA A 241 -9.01 4.93 -8.81
CA ALA A 241 -8.90 4.89 -7.35
C ALA A 241 -9.26 6.26 -6.75
N VAL A 242 -10.03 6.26 -5.67
CA VAL A 242 -10.38 7.51 -4.96
C VAL A 242 -9.17 7.94 -4.15
N PRO A 243 -8.69 9.19 -4.29
CA PRO A 243 -7.59 9.69 -3.48
C PRO A 243 -7.94 9.65 -1.98
N ALA A 244 -7.01 9.13 -1.17
CA ALA A 244 -7.16 9.10 0.29
C ALA A 244 -6.23 10.16 0.92
N PRO A 245 -6.73 11.37 1.24
CA PRO A 245 -5.92 12.42 1.84
C PRO A 245 -5.85 12.30 3.37
N SER A 246 -4.73 12.75 3.94
CA SER A 246 -4.57 13.03 5.37
C SER A 246 -3.82 14.34 5.54
N THR A 247 -4.26 15.16 6.47
CA THR A 247 -3.64 16.47 6.74
C THR A 247 -3.01 16.46 8.12
N GLU A 248 -1.78 16.98 8.19
CA GLU A 248 -1.09 17.21 9.47
C GLU A 248 -0.51 18.62 9.55
N SER A 249 -0.25 19.09 10.75
CA SER A 249 0.44 20.36 11.02
C SER A 249 1.89 20.08 11.39
N VAL A 250 2.82 20.56 10.59
CA VAL A 250 4.25 20.46 10.85
C VAL A 250 4.70 21.68 11.63
N HIS A 251 5.18 21.45 12.85
CA HIS A 251 5.72 22.51 13.73
C HIS A 251 7.23 22.50 13.66
N ILE A 252 7.82 23.62 13.30
CA ILE A 252 9.26 23.79 13.09
C ILE A 252 9.79 24.75 14.12
N ASP A 253 10.67 24.30 15.00
CA ASP A 253 11.40 25.15 15.93
C ASP A 253 12.47 25.93 15.16
N LEU A 254 12.34 27.26 15.17
CA LEU A 254 13.23 28.21 14.53
C LEU A 254 14.37 28.67 15.45
N THR A 255 14.37 28.30 16.73
CA THR A 255 15.37 28.71 17.72
C THR A 255 16.78 28.39 17.23
N GLY A 256 17.63 29.40 17.19
CA GLY A 256 19.03 29.24 16.76
C GLY A 256 19.24 29.09 15.25
N LEU A 257 18.17 29.20 14.43
CA LEU A 257 18.33 29.32 12.99
C LEU A 257 18.73 30.74 12.60
N ALA A 258 19.66 30.88 11.66
CA ALA A 258 19.99 32.17 11.10
C ALA A 258 18.80 32.75 10.29
N PRO A 259 18.61 34.07 10.26
CA PRO A 259 17.66 34.69 9.34
C PRO A 259 17.97 34.31 7.89
N GLY A 260 16.94 33.95 7.11
CA GLY A 260 17.16 33.57 5.73
C GLY A 260 16.08 32.62 5.18
N HIS A 261 16.37 32.12 3.98
CA HIS A 261 15.46 31.23 3.24
C HIS A 261 15.79 29.79 3.52
N TYR A 262 14.77 29.03 3.85
CA TYR A 262 14.84 27.56 4.07
C TYR A 262 13.82 26.85 3.20
N THR A 263 14.09 25.60 2.92
CA THR A 263 13.14 24.73 2.20
C THR A 263 12.74 23.56 3.10
N LEU A 264 11.45 23.41 3.35
CA LEU A 264 10.91 22.18 3.94
C LEU A 264 10.81 21.11 2.86
N ARG A 265 11.44 19.97 3.12
CA ARG A 265 11.44 18.82 2.22
C ARG A 265 10.85 17.61 2.91
N ALA A 266 10.14 16.75 2.18
CA ALA A 266 9.61 15.51 2.68
C ALA A 266 10.37 14.31 2.12
N SER A 267 10.43 13.23 2.88
CA SER A 267 10.89 11.91 2.45
C SER A 267 10.08 10.81 3.11
N VAL A 268 10.15 9.62 2.53
CA VAL A 268 9.62 8.39 3.13
C VAL A 268 10.74 7.37 3.12
N ASP A 269 11.31 7.14 4.30
CA ASP A 269 12.50 6.33 4.46
C ASP A 269 12.13 4.88 4.81
N TRP A 270 12.95 3.92 4.36
CA TRP A 270 12.79 2.50 4.70
C TRP A 270 13.19 2.24 6.14
N GLN A 271 12.32 1.60 6.92
CA GLN A 271 12.56 1.29 8.34
C GLN A 271 12.54 -0.22 8.65
N GLN A 272 12.18 -1.05 7.70
CA GLN A 272 12.08 -2.48 7.94
C GLN A 272 13.44 -3.14 7.78
N HIS A 273 14.03 -3.50 8.91
CA HIS A 273 15.25 -4.28 8.97
C HIS A 273 14.97 -5.66 9.56
N LYS A 274 15.47 -6.71 8.92
CA LYS A 274 15.34 -8.07 9.42
C LYS A 274 16.19 -8.21 10.71
N PRO A 275 15.60 -8.53 11.86
CA PRO A 275 16.36 -8.75 13.10
C PRO A 275 17.41 -9.86 12.92
N GLY A 276 18.63 -9.61 13.39
CA GLY A 276 19.73 -10.57 13.31
C GLY A 276 20.28 -10.83 11.90
N ALA A 277 19.89 -10.04 10.90
CA ALA A 277 20.48 -10.13 9.58
C ALA A 277 21.96 -9.70 9.63
N SER A 278 22.84 -10.48 8.99
CA SER A 278 24.26 -10.14 8.83
C SER A 278 24.47 -8.93 7.91
N HIS A 279 23.47 -8.63 7.07
CA HIS A 279 23.47 -7.48 6.18
C HIS A 279 22.15 -6.71 6.33
N VAL A 280 22.28 -5.42 6.60
CA VAL A 280 21.15 -4.48 6.57
C VAL A 280 21.05 -3.92 5.16
N VAL A 281 19.93 -4.18 4.48
CA VAL A 281 19.64 -3.58 3.18
C VAL A 281 18.93 -2.26 3.42
N ASN A 282 19.57 -1.15 3.11
CA ASN A 282 18.96 0.16 3.10
C ASN A 282 18.42 0.43 1.70
N TYR A 283 17.10 0.40 1.56
CA TYR A 283 16.47 0.82 0.32
C TYR A 283 16.51 2.33 0.19
N ALA A 284 16.55 2.81 -1.05
CA ALA A 284 16.39 4.24 -1.32
C ALA A 284 15.04 4.73 -0.79
N PRO A 285 14.94 6.02 -0.40
CA PRO A 285 13.66 6.62 -0.04
C PRO A 285 12.61 6.38 -1.11
N MET A 286 11.36 6.20 -0.70
CA MET A 286 10.22 5.94 -1.60
C MET A 286 10.11 7.03 -2.68
N ALA A 287 9.86 6.61 -3.91
CA ALA A 287 9.48 7.54 -4.97
C ALA A 287 8.02 7.98 -4.76
N LEU A 288 7.81 9.28 -4.59
CA LEU A 288 6.48 9.86 -4.45
C LEU A 288 5.91 10.26 -5.81
N ALA A 289 4.59 10.30 -5.92
CA ALA A 289 3.85 10.72 -7.11
C ALA A 289 3.85 12.25 -7.26
N ARG A 290 5.05 12.83 -7.32
CA ARG A 290 5.27 14.25 -7.56
C ARG A 290 6.67 14.52 -8.12
N ASP A 291 6.85 15.66 -8.74
CA ASP A 291 8.12 16.13 -9.26
C ASP A 291 9.04 16.73 -8.19
N GLY A 292 10.31 16.98 -8.56
CA GLY A 292 11.27 17.72 -7.75
C GLY A 292 12.07 16.86 -6.76
N ARG A 293 12.10 15.53 -6.95
CA ARG A 293 12.97 14.64 -6.17
C ARG A 293 14.44 15.00 -6.38
N ASP A 294 15.17 15.23 -5.31
CA ASP A 294 16.62 15.43 -5.39
C ASP A 294 17.41 14.10 -5.33
N GLY A 295 18.74 14.21 -5.46
CA GLY A 295 19.64 13.04 -5.41
C GLY A 295 19.64 12.29 -4.07
N SER A 296 19.14 12.90 -2.99
CA SER A 296 18.96 12.29 -1.66
C SER A 296 17.58 11.68 -1.46
N GLY A 297 16.70 11.75 -2.45
CA GLY A 297 15.33 11.26 -2.36
C GLY A 297 14.35 12.21 -1.64
N LEU A 298 14.72 13.46 -1.44
CA LEU A 298 13.91 14.47 -0.77
C LEU A 298 13.10 15.27 -1.80
N TYR A 299 11.87 15.64 -1.42
CA TYR A 299 10.94 16.42 -2.23
C TYR A 299 10.68 17.79 -1.59
N PRO A 300 10.91 18.93 -2.26
CA PRO A 300 10.60 20.23 -1.73
C PRO A 300 9.07 20.39 -1.64
N ILE A 301 8.56 20.82 -0.48
CA ILE A 301 7.12 21.00 -0.25
C ILE A 301 6.74 22.42 0.13
N ALA A 302 7.63 23.18 0.77
CA ALA A 302 7.41 24.57 1.11
C ALA A 302 8.74 25.33 1.22
N THR A 303 8.68 26.65 1.04
CA THR A 303 9.75 27.58 1.42
C THR A 303 9.36 28.30 2.71
N LEU A 304 10.33 28.57 3.56
CA LEU A 304 10.17 29.24 4.84
C LEU A 304 11.18 30.39 4.97
N ASP A 305 10.68 31.58 5.20
CA ASP A 305 11.53 32.76 5.49
C ASP A 305 11.61 32.96 7.00
N VAL A 306 12.82 32.78 7.56
CA VAL A 306 13.09 33.05 8.98
C VAL A 306 13.45 34.52 9.14
N PRO A 307 12.62 35.32 9.85
CA PRO A 307 12.85 36.73 10.02
C PRO A 307 14.03 37.03 10.96
N ARG A 308 14.59 38.25 10.90
CA ARG A 308 15.72 38.69 11.74
C ARG A 308 15.38 38.80 13.22
N ASP A 309 14.11 39.01 13.56
CA ASP A 309 13.65 39.33 14.92
C ASP A 309 13.36 38.08 15.81
N THR A 310 13.51 36.88 15.29
CA THR A 310 13.31 35.64 16.08
C THR A 310 14.48 35.34 17.04
N MET A 311 15.54 36.11 17.03
CA MET A 311 16.78 35.86 17.78
C MET A 311 16.91 36.62 19.11
N THR A 312 15.94 37.40 19.53
CA THR A 312 16.06 38.09 20.85
C THR A 312 15.60 37.10 21.94
N PRO A 313 16.54 36.57 22.77
CA PRO A 313 16.11 35.90 23.99
C PRO A 313 15.39 36.97 24.83
N ALA A 314 14.26 36.64 25.40
CA ALA A 314 13.65 37.48 26.44
C ALA A 314 14.69 37.61 27.58
N ASN A 315 15.46 38.69 27.54
CA ASN A 315 16.32 39.05 28.66
C ASN A 315 15.39 39.28 29.85
N GLY A 316 15.46 38.35 30.82
CA GLY A 316 14.78 38.48 32.08
C GLY A 316 15.09 39.83 32.74
N GLN A 317 14.04 40.48 33.15
CA GLN A 317 14.09 41.40 34.26
C GLN A 317 13.68 40.65 35.53
#